data_d8080d53ac4a4bdb2f9944d36697be4d
#
_entry.id   d8080d53ac4a4bdb2f9944d36697be4d
#
_cell.length_a   1.000
_cell.length_b   1.000
_cell.length_c   1.000
_cell.angle_alpha   90.00
_cell.angle_beta   90.00
_cell.angle_gamma   90.00
#
_symmetry.space_group_name_H-M   'P 1'
#
loop_
_entity.id
_entity.type
_entity.pdbx_description
1 polymer ?
#
loop_
_entity_poly.entity_id
_entity_poly.type
_entity_poly.pdbx_seq_one_letter_code
_entity_poly.pdbx_strand_id
1 'polypeptide(L)'
;MIVPRWSAVDAAGPSGATIACMTTRIDHPAAIALGDGIYRIACQFAADGIVHLYYIDAPEPVLIDTGVTATPGRDLLPALADSGFDLRAVRHILTTHGHWDHMGGHGSMRALAPHAQVYIQPADAYLLDRLEAHTFGYITYMPRALDDATELETVIAQMASNIVCPVRADVLILDGHRIDIGGGRTIRAVHTPGHSRGSMSYFLEDAKTLFTGDAIQGLGGGVGRLPLVFDDSRAYRATIARVAGLSPHRLCLGHAFTGLPGGTEASPVREGAVARQFLEESGQAAKAVEETMRRVIANGDGGFVSVARTVLERLVTDLGVTIDDQGLNRRAIATLHAFYREFTGSPPPV
;
A
#
# COMPACT_ATOMS: atom_id res chain seq x y z
N MET A 1 -28.54 18.55 -21.24
CA MET A 1 -27.47 17.97 -20.40
C MET A 1 -27.37 18.87 -19.18
N ILE A 2 -27.95 18.44 -18.05
CA ILE A 2 -28.06 19.25 -16.82
C ILE A 2 -27.07 18.61 -15.84
N VAL A 3 -26.07 19.40 -15.45
CA VAL A 3 -25.10 19.02 -14.41
C VAL A 3 -25.72 19.36 -13.06
N PRO A 4 -25.86 18.44 -12.10
CA PRO A 4 -26.35 18.77 -10.76
C PRO A 4 -25.29 19.52 -9.97
N ARG A 5 -25.62 20.72 -9.49
CA ARG A 5 -24.88 21.42 -8.45
C ARG A 5 -25.26 20.83 -7.10
N TRP A 6 -24.30 20.38 -6.34
CA TRP A 6 -24.47 20.02 -4.93
C TRP A 6 -24.46 21.29 -4.09
N SER A 7 -25.59 21.59 -3.44
CA SER A 7 -25.68 22.64 -2.43
C SER A 7 -25.40 22.03 -1.06
N ALA A 8 -24.58 22.73 -0.27
CA ALA A 8 -24.32 22.43 1.12
C ALA A 8 -25.65 22.44 1.92
N VAL A 9 -25.85 21.39 2.74
CA VAL A 9 -26.92 21.35 3.75
C VAL A 9 -26.27 21.66 5.08
N ASP A 10 -26.60 22.82 5.66
CA ASP A 10 -26.27 23.17 7.03
C ASP A 10 -27.07 22.30 8.00
N ALA A 11 -26.35 21.53 8.82
CA ALA A 11 -26.91 20.91 10.01
C ALA A 11 -26.19 21.44 11.25
N ALA A 12 -26.79 22.42 11.91
CA ALA A 12 -26.36 22.90 13.22
C ALA A 12 -26.95 21.98 14.30
N GLY A 13 -26.08 21.33 15.09
CA GLY A 13 -26.39 20.62 16.34
C GLY A 13 -25.30 20.93 17.40
N PRO A 14 -25.59 20.86 18.72
CA PRO A 14 -24.85 21.60 19.72
C PRO A 14 -23.54 20.96 20.18
N SER A 15 -22.56 21.82 20.37
CA SER A 15 -21.34 21.70 21.21
C SER A 15 -20.66 20.34 21.37
N GLY A 16 -19.66 20.11 20.55
CA GLY A 16 -18.65 19.07 20.75
C GLY A 16 -17.42 19.43 19.93
N ALA A 17 -16.25 19.37 20.52
CA ALA A 17 -14.99 19.80 19.94
C ALA A 17 -14.81 19.26 18.51
N THR A 18 -14.80 20.18 17.55
CA THR A 18 -14.45 19.92 16.15
C THR A 18 -12.97 19.55 16.11
N ILE A 19 -12.66 18.26 16.06
CA ILE A 19 -11.36 17.81 15.60
C ILE A 19 -11.32 18.19 14.12
N ALA A 20 -10.69 19.31 13.82
CA ALA A 20 -10.38 19.69 12.46
C ALA A 20 -9.48 18.59 11.89
N CYS A 21 -10.07 17.70 11.10
CA CYS A 21 -9.32 16.85 10.20
C CYS A 21 -8.60 17.79 9.24
N MET A 22 -7.36 18.12 9.52
CA MET A 22 -6.51 18.86 8.60
C MET A 22 -6.28 17.93 7.40
N THR A 23 -7.09 18.08 6.37
CA THR A 23 -6.77 17.54 5.04
C THR A 23 -5.48 18.22 4.60
N THR A 24 -4.37 17.53 4.76
CA THR A 24 -3.07 17.98 4.30
C THR A 24 -3.04 17.83 2.78
N ARG A 25 -3.56 18.83 2.07
CA ARG A 25 -3.34 18.93 0.64
C ARG A 25 -1.86 19.24 0.41
N ILE A 26 -1.18 18.38 -0.34
CA ILE A 26 0.21 18.64 -0.76
C ILE A 26 0.13 19.53 -2.00
N ASP A 27 0.25 20.84 -1.82
CA ASP A 27 0.18 21.77 -2.94
C ASP A 27 1.45 21.73 -3.82
N HIS A 28 2.60 21.40 -3.22
CA HIS A 28 3.90 21.22 -3.91
C HIS A 28 4.68 20.08 -3.27
N PRO A 29 4.61 18.87 -3.82
CA PRO A 29 5.44 17.76 -3.33
C PRO A 29 6.92 18.07 -3.58
N ALA A 30 7.76 17.77 -2.59
CA ALA A 30 9.21 17.92 -2.69
C ALA A 30 9.87 16.56 -2.70
N ALA A 31 11.00 16.43 -3.41
CA ALA A 31 11.87 15.27 -3.33
C ALA A 31 12.79 15.43 -2.11
N ILE A 32 12.50 14.68 -1.05
CA ILE A 32 13.24 14.70 0.21
C ILE A 32 14.40 13.72 0.14
N ALA A 33 15.64 14.22 0.22
CA ALA A 33 16.85 13.40 0.23
C ALA A 33 16.92 12.55 1.51
N LEU A 34 17.18 11.24 1.34
CA LEU A 34 17.36 10.27 2.43
C LEU A 34 18.84 9.83 2.56
N GLY A 35 19.73 10.36 1.72
CA GLY A 35 21.10 9.87 1.57
C GLY A 35 21.21 8.76 0.54
N ASP A 36 22.45 8.36 0.23
CA ASP A 36 22.77 7.28 -0.71
C ASP A 36 22.16 7.44 -2.12
N GLY A 37 21.88 8.69 -2.55
CA GLY A 37 21.19 8.98 -3.81
C GLY A 37 19.70 8.65 -3.79
N ILE A 38 19.09 8.42 -2.63
CA ILE A 38 17.67 8.08 -2.48
C ILE A 38 16.85 9.32 -2.15
N TYR A 39 15.74 9.52 -2.85
CA TYR A 39 14.80 10.62 -2.64
C TYR A 39 13.40 10.09 -2.46
N ARG A 40 12.67 10.58 -1.46
CA ARG A 40 11.26 10.26 -1.19
C ARG A 40 10.37 11.41 -1.66
N ILE A 41 9.32 11.09 -2.40
CA ILE A 41 8.30 12.03 -2.83
C ILE A 41 6.95 11.59 -2.24
N ALA A 42 6.28 12.48 -1.50
CA ALA A 42 4.94 12.23 -0.99
C ALA A 42 3.93 12.68 -2.05
N CYS A 43 3.11 11.76 -2.55
CA CYS A 43 2.18 12.00 -3.64
C CYS A 43 0.75 11.72 -3.18
N GLN A 44 -0.17 12.66 -3.44
CA GLN A 44 -1.58 12.48 -3.10
C GLN A 44 -2.28 11.59 -4.13
N PHE A 45 -2.92 10.51 -3.68
CA PHE A 45 -3.68 9.60 -4.55
C PHE A 45 -5.20 9.67 -4.33
N ALA A 46 -5.64 10.14 -3.15
CA ALA A 46 -7.04 10.36 -2.79
C ALA A 46 -7.14 11.59 -1.87
N ALA A 47 -8.35 12.02 -1.50
CA ALA A 47 -8.56 13.20 -0.66
C ALA A 47 -7.68 13.20 0.59
N ASP A 48 -7.61 12.05 1.29
CA ASP A 48 -6.82 11.87 2.52
C ASP A 48 -5.70 10.83 2.35
N GLY A 49 -5.44 10.39 1.10
CA GLY A 49 -4.50 9.32 0.79
C GLY A 49 -3.16 9.85 0.26
N ILE A 50 -2.07 9.49 0.95
CA ILE A 50 -0.70 9.77 0.52
C ILE A 50 0.01 8.45 0.25
N VAL A 51 0.59 8.33 -0.94
CA VAL A 51 1.56 7.29 -1.29
C VAL A 51 2.96 7.89 -1.36
N HIS A 52 3.94 7.17 -0.86
CA HIS A 52 5.34 7.59 -0.90
C HIS A 52 6.07 6.82 -1.99
N LEU A 53 6.54 7.57 -2.97
CA LEU A 53 7.32 7.06 -4.09
C LEU A 53 8.79 7.38 -3.85
N TYR A 54 9.67 6.57 -4.46
CA TYR A 54 11.10 6.75 -4.25
C TYR A 54 11.83 6.83 -5.58
N TYR A 55 12.68 7.84 -5.71
CA TYR A 55 13.62 8.00 -6.80
C TYR A 55 15.03 7.67 -6.33
N ILE A 56 15.77 6.94 -7.13
CA ILE A 56 17.18 6.61 -6.86
C ILE A 56 18.02 7.23 -7.96
N ASP A 57 18.84 8.20 -7.58
CA ASP A 57 19.84 8.79 -8.44
C ASP A 57 21.01 7.81 -8.65
N ALA A 58 21.18 7.38 -9.88
CA ALA A 58 22.17 6.45 -10.34
C ALA A 58 22.45 6.68 -11.82
N PRO A 59 23.54 6.11 -12.41
CA PRO A 59 23.76 6.17 -13.85
C PRO A 59 22.57 5.66 -14.68
N GLU A 60 21.83 4.68 -14.16
CA GLU A 60 20.53 4.27 -14.69
C GLU A 60 19.46 4.58 -13.63
N PRO A 61 18.82 5.77 -13.67
CA PRO A 61 17.93 6.21 -12.61
C PRO A 61 16.71 5.34 -12.45
N VAL A 62 16.30 5.12 -11.20
CA VAL A 62 15.22 4.21 -10.82
C VAL A 62 14.06 4.97 -10.18
N LEU A 63 12.84 4.59 -10.51
CA LEU A 63 11.62 5.00 -9.82
C LEU A 63 10.95 3.76 -9.20
N ILE A 64 10.67 3.80 -7.91
CA ILE A 64 9.90 2.78 -7.20
C ILE A 64 8.45 3.26 -7.14
N ASP A 65 7.56 2.53 -7.83
CA ASP A 65 6.16 2.85 -8.07
C ASP A 65 5.92 4.19 -8.80
N THR A 66 4.69 4.47 -9.21
CA THR A 66 4.34 5.65 -10.03
C THR A 66 3.13 6.41 -9.52
N GLY A 67 2.50 5.95 -8.44
CA GLY A 67 1.28 6.56 -7.93
C GLY A 67 0.07 6.31 -8.84
N VAL A 68 -0.82 7.30 -8.93
CA VAL A 68 -2.00 7.29 -9.80
C VAL A 68 -1.71 8.00 -11.13
N THR A 69 -2.65 7.93 -12.07
CA THR A 69 -2.53 8.53 -13.42
C THR A 69 -1.98 9.95 -13.43
N ALA A 70 -2.40 10.81 -12.50
CA ALA A 70 -1.97 12.20 -12.44
C ALA A 70 -0.57 12.38 -11.81
N THR A 71 -0.12 11.45 -11.00
CA THR A 71 1.08 11.58 -10.15
C THR A 71 2.36 11.90 -10.94
N PRO A 72 2.69 11.23 -12.06
CA PRO A 72 3.92 11.54 -12.77
C PRO A 72 4.03 13.00 -13.23
N GLY A 73 2.96 13.55 -13.80
CA GLY A 73 2.96 14.94 -14.28
C GLY A 73 2.73 15.98 -13.19
N ARG A 74 1.85 15.68 -12.22
CA ARG A 74 1.45 16.61 -11.17
C ARG A 74 2.50 16.72 -10.05
N ASP A 75 3.06 15.56 -9.63
CA ASP A 75 3.86 15.46 -8.43
C ASP A 75 5.35 15.17 -8.73
N LEU A 76 5.65 14.10 -9.51
CA LEU A 76 7.02 13.64 -9.70
C LEU A 76 7.83 14.59 -10.57
N LEU A 77 7.26 15.06 -11.69
CA LEU A 77 7.98 15.90 -12.63
C LEU A 77 8.47 17.21 -11.98
N PRO A 78 7.63 18.02 -11.29
CA PRO A 78 8.10 19.22 -10.63
C PRO A 78 9.03 18.91 -9.45
N ALA A 79 8.71 17.94 -8.58
CA ALA A 79 9.52 17.64 -7.41
C ALA A 79 10.96 17.22 -7.76
N LEU A 80 11.13 16.43 -8.82
CA LEU A 80 12.45 16.02 -9.30
C LEU A 80 13.18 17.17 -10.00
N ALA A 81 12.48 17.96 -10.81
CA ALA A 81 13.07 19.12 -11.48
C ALA A 81 13.61 20.15 -10.48
N ASP A 82 12.89 20.43 -9.39
CA ASP A 82 13.32 21.33 -8.31
C ASP A 82 14.57 20.81 -7.59
N SER A 83 14.80 19.48 -7.65
CA SER A 83 15.99 18.82 -7.09
C SER A 83 17.12 18.61 -8.13
N GLY A 84 16.94 19.11 -9.35
CA GLY A 84 17.94 19.02 -10.42
C GLY A 84 17.91 17.73 -11.23
N PHE A 85 16.85 16.91 -11.09
CA PHE A 85 16.69 15.66 -11.81
C PHE A 85 15.64 15.76 -12.93
N ASP A 86 15.84 14.98 -13.99
CA ASP A 86 14.84 14.84 -15.05
C ASP A 86 14.11 13.50 -14.93
N LEU A 87 12.82 13.54 -14.63
CA LEU A 87 11.95 12.36 -14.57
C LEU A 87 12.00 11.55 -15.90
N ARG A 88 12.24 12.24 -17.02
CA ARG A 88 12.34 11.62 -18.34
C ARG A 88 13.60 10.76 -18.51
N ALA A 89 14.60 10.93 -17.65
CA ALA A 89 15.82 10.14 -17.66
C ALA A 89 15.68 8.77 -16.97
N VAL A 90 14.56 8.51 -16.27
CA VAL A 90 14.32 7.24 -15.58
C VAL A 90 14.48 6.06 -16.55
N ARG A 91 15.25 5.04 -16.12
CA ARG A 91 15.52 3.81 -16.86
C ARG A 91 14.74 2.62 -16.35
N HIS A 92 14.48 2.57 -15.03
CA HIS A 92 13.80 1.45 -14.40
C HIS A 92 12.62 1.95 -13.57
N ILE A 93 11.43 1.38 -13.82
CA ILE A 93 10.23 1.56 -13.01
C ILE A 93 9.97 0.24 -12.31
N LEU A 94 10.28 0.17 -11.03
CA LEU A 94 10.16 -1.03 -10.22
C LEU A 94 8.83 -1.00 -9.47
N THR A 95 7.89 -1.84 -9.89
CA THR A 95 6.55 -1.92 -9.30
C THR A 95 6.58 -2.81 -8.09
N THR A 96 6.24 -2.27 -6.91
CA THR A 96 6.18 -3.07 -5.67
C THR A 96 5.01 -4.05 -5.71
N HIS A 97 3.86 -3.63 -6.23
CA HIS A 97 2.68 -4.47 -6.42
C HIS A 97 1.66 -3.79 -7.35
N GLY A 98 0.65 -4.53 -7.77
CA GLY A 98 -0.29 -4.09 -8.78
C GLY A 98 -1.43 -3.20 -8.31
N HIS A 99 -1.46 -2.67 -7.08
CA HIS A 99 -2.53 -1.79 -6.63
C HIS A 99 -2.46 -0.41 -7.29
N TRP A 100 -3.64 0.18 -7.47
CA TRP A 100 -3.86 1.37 -8.28
C TRP A 100 -3.08 2.61 -7.86
N ASP A 101 -2.87 2.79 -6.57
CA ASP A 101 -2.11 3.89 -5.99
C ASP A 101 -0.58 3.71 -6.08
N HIS A 102 -0.13 2.55 -6.56
CA HIS A 102 1.27 2.24 -6.85
C HIS A 102 1.57 2.19 -8.35
N MET A 103 0.67 1.61 -9.16
CA MET A 103 0.91 1.39 -10.60
C MET A 103 0.06 2.26 -11.53
N GLY A 104 -0.95 2.98 -11.03
CA GLY A 104 -1.89 3.75 -11.85
C GLY A 104 -1.23 4.80 -12.76
N GLY A 105 -0.06 5.31 -12.36
CA GLY A 105 0.74 6.26 -13.13
C GLY A 105 1.63 5.65 -14.22
N HIS A 106 1.68 4.32 -14.38
CA HIS A 106 2.57 3.67 -15.37
C HIS A 106 2.28 4.13 -16.81
N GLY A 107 1.01 4.30 -17.18
CA GLY A 107 0.65 4.81 -18.50
C GLY A 107 1.18 6.22 -18.77
N SER A 108 1.09 7.09 -17.77
CA SER A 108 1.65 8.45 -17.84
C SER A 108 3.18 8.44 -17.89
N MET A 109 3.82 7.54 -17.16
CA MET A 109 5.28 7.34 -17.23
C MET A 109 5.72 6.84 -18.61
N ARG A 110 4.96 5.95 -19.26
CA ARG A 110 5.26 5.54 -20.63
C ARG A 110 5.29 6.70 -21.62
N ALA A 111 4.43 7.70 -21.43
CA ALA A 111 4.43 8.90 -22.25
C ALA A 111 5.63 9.82 -21.97
N LEU A 112 6.04 9.93 -20.71
CA LEU A 112 7.14 10.80 -20.27
C LEU A 112 8.52 10.18 -20.50
N ALA A 113 8.68 8.89 -20.20
CA ALA A 113 9.93 8.13 -20.30
C ALA A 113 9.69 6.82 -21.08
N PRO A 114 9.48 6.86 -22.42
CA PRO A 114 9.10 5.69 -23.20
C PRO A 114 10.17 4.60 -23.27
N HIS A 115 11.41 4.93 -22.93
CA HIS A 115 12.54 4.00 -22.87
C HIS A 115 12.70 3.32 -21.49
N ALA A 116 11.98 3.79 -20.46
CA ALA A 116 12.02 3.17 -19.14
C ALA A 116 11.42 1.76 -19.19
N GLN A 117 12.10 0.81 -18.56
CA GLN A 117 11.60 -0.56 -18.42
C GLN A 117 10.69 -0.66 -17.19
N VAL A 118 9.51 -1.26 -17.37
CA VAL A 118 8.56 -1.53 -16.29
C VAL A 118 8.73 -2.97 -15.81
N TYR A 119 9.03 -3.11 -14.52
CA TYR A 119 9.22 -4.39 -13.83
C TYR A 119 8.02 -4.68 -12.94
N ILE A 120 7.48 -5.90 -12.99
CA ILE A 120 6.44 -6.36 -12.08
C ILE A 120 6.56 -7.87 -11.85
N GLN A 121 6.11 -8.33 -10.69
CA GLN A 121 6.02 -9.76 -10.40
C GLN A 121 4.86 -10.39 -11.21
N PRO A 122 5.06 -11.59 -11.82
CA PRO A 122 4.06 -12.21 -12.70
C PRO A 122 2.65 -12.33 -12.13
N ALA A 123 2.52 -12.58 -10.81
CA ALA A 123 1.22 -12.79 -10.19
C ALA A 123 0.36 -11.50 -10.12
N ASP A 124 0.98 -10.32 -10.20
CA ASP A 124 0.27 -9.04 -10.26
C ASP A 124 0.27 -8.42 -11.68
N ALA A 125 0.99 -9.01 -12.65
CA ALA A 125 1.13 -8.45 -13.99
C ALA A 125 -0.23 -8.27 -14.72
N TYR A 126 -1.22 -9.13 -14.44
CA TYR A 126 -2.55 -9.04 -15.03
C TYR A 126 -3.28 -7.74 -14.65
N LEU A 127 -2.88 -7.09 -13.55
CA LEU A 127 -3.43 -5.80 -13.13
C LEU A 127 -2.98 -4.64 -14.04
N LEU A 128 -1.87 -4.80 -14.78
CA LEU A 128 -1.43 -3.83 -15.78
C LEU A 128 -2.19 -3.93 -17.11
N ASP A 129 -2.82 -5.07 -17.39
CA ASP A 129 -3.37 -5.36 -18.72
C ASP A 129 -4.75 -4.71 -18.92
N ARG A 130 -5.57 -4.60 -17.86
CA ARG A 130 -6.96 -4.18 -18.00
C ARG A 130 -7.55 -3.64 -16.70
N LEU A 131 -8.40 -2.62 -16.85
CA LEU A 131 -9.08 -1.99 -15.73
C LEU A 131 -9.99 -2.98 -14.96
N GLU A 132 -10.64 -3.90 -15.67
CA GLU A 132 -11.54 -4.89 -15.09
C GLU A 132 -10.82 -5.80 -14.08
N ALA A 133 -9.52 -6.03 -14.25
CA ALA A 133 -8.74 -6.80 -13.30
C ALA A 133 -8.71 -6.16 -11.90
N HIS A 134 -8.74 -4.83 -11.83
CA HIS A 134 -8.86 -4.10 -10.57
C HIS A 134 -10.29 -4.13 -10.03
N THR A 135 -11.29 -3.97 -10.91
CA THR A 135 -12.70 -3.89 -10.52
C THR A 135 -13.28 -5.24 -10.07
N PHE A 136 -12.78 -6.36 -10.62
CA PHE A 136 -13.16 -7.71 -10.19
C PHE A 136 -12.20 -8.33 -9.17
N GLY A 137 -11.09 -7.65 -8.86
CA GLY A 137 -10.08 -8.11 -7.92
C GLY A 137 -10.26 -7.56 -6.51
N TYR A 138 -9.16 -7.13 -5.93
CA TYR A 138 -9.03 -6.72 -4.54
C TYR A 138 -9.91 -5.53 -4.12
N ILE A 139 -10.22 -4.60 -5.04
CA ILE A 139 -10.94 -3.36 -4.73
C ILE A 139 -12.42 -3.59 -4.44
N THR A 140 -13.06 -4.47 -5.23
CA THR A 140 -14.48 -4.78 -5.04
C THR A 140 -14.72 -5.83 -3.97
N TYR A 141 -13.64 -6.39 -3.44
CA TYR A 141 -13.69 -7.40 -2.40
C TYR A 141 -14.48 -6.95 -1.17
N MET A 142 -14.22 -5.74 -0.67
CA MET A 142 -14.82 -5.24 0.56
C MET A 142 -16.29 -4.88 0.40
N PRO A 143 -16.70 -4.11 -0.64
CA PRO A 143 -18.13 -3.86 -0.89
C PRO A 143 -18.92 -5.14 -1.12
N ARG A 144 -18.36 -6.14 -1.80
CA ARG A 144 -19.01 -7.44 -2.02
C ARG A 144 -19.15 -8.24 -0.74
N ALA A 145 -18.13 -8.25 0.11
CA ALA A 145 -18.22 -8.93 1.40
C ALA A 145 -19.26 -8.32 2.35
N LEU A 146 -19.60 -7.04 2.15
CA LEU A 146 -20.62 -6.31 2.92
C LEU A 146 -21.96 -6.17 2.20
N ASP A 147 -22.08 -6.66 0.95
CA ASP A 147 -23.25 -6.49 0.08
C ASP A 147 -23.63 -5.00 -0.13
N ASP A 148 -22.63 -4.14 -0.31
CA ASP A 148 -22.78 -2.70 -0.51
C ASP A 148 -22.63 -2.31 -1.98
N ALA A 149 -23.75 -2.27 -2.71
CA ALA A 149 -23.76 -1.95 -4.14
C ALA A 149 -23.35 -0.49 -4.44
N THR A 150 -23.77 0.47 -3.60
CA THR A 150 -23.47 1.90 -3.79
C THR A 150 -21.96 2.14 -3.64
N GLU A 151 -21.37 1.51 -2.67
CA GLU A 151 -19.94 1.55 -2.44
C GLU A 151 -19.18 0.92 -3.60
N LEU A 152 -19.64 -0.20 -4.13
CA LEU A 152 -19.04 -0.88 -5.27
C LEU A 152 -18.96 0.03 -6.49
N GLU A 153 -20.03 0.73 -6.85
CA GLU A 153 -20.07 1.67 -7.97
C GLU A 153 -19.08 2.84 -7.77
N THR A 154 -19.02 3.38 -6.57
CA THR A 154 -18.12 4.48 -6.21
C THR A 154 -16.67 4.06 -6.37
N VAL A 155 -16.32 2.88 -5.89
CA VAL A 155 -14.96 2.34 -5.97
C VAL A 155 -14.55 2.06 -7.42
N ILE A 156 -15.45 1.51 -8.24
CA ILE A 156 -15.20 1.28 -9.68
C ILE A 156 -14.93 2.60 -10.40
N ALA A 157 -15.75 3.63 -10.17
CA ALA A 157 -15.58 4.94 -10.77
C ALA A 157 -14.25 5.60 -10.37
N GLN A 158 -13.87 5.48 -9.11
CA GLN A 158 -12.59 5.98 -8.61
C GLN A 158 -11.41 5.28 -9.31
N MET A 159 -11.46 3.96 -9.50
CA MET A 159 -10.41 3.23 -10.21
C MET A 159 -10.28 3.68 -11.66
N ALA A 160 -11.39 3.78 -12.36
CA ALA A 160 -11.40 4.18 -13.76
C ALA A 160 -10.74 5.55 -14.01
N SER A 161 -10.81 6.47 -13.03
CA SER A 161 -10.20 7.79 -13.13
C SER A 161 -8.70 7.83 -12.76
N ASN A 162 -8.20 6.80 -12.11
CA ASN A 162 -6.86 6.79 -11.51
C ASN A 162 -5.87 5.79 -12.13
N ILE A 163 -6.31 5.02 -13.12
CA ILE A 163 -5.48 4.03 -13.81
C ILE A 163 -5.60 4.23 -15.32
N VAL A 164 -4.47 4.17 -16.01
CA VAL A 164 -4.42 4.04 -17.48
C VAL A 164 -3.97 2.62 -17.82
N CYS A 165 -4.87 1.83 -18.35
CA CYS A 165 -4.61 0.49 -18.89
C CYS A 165 -4.95 0.41 -20.38
N PRO A 166 -4.33 -0.50 -21.15
CA PRO A 166 -3.27 -1.42 -20.74
C PRO A 166 -1.88 -0.77 -20.67
N VAL A 167 -1.05 -1.29 -19.78
CA VAL A 167 0.40 -1.00 -19.78
C VAL A 167 1.14 -2.32 -19.81
N ARG A 168 2.00 -2.48 -20.79
CA ARG A 168 2.82 -3.69 -20.90
C ARG A 168 3.99 -3.62 -19.91
N ALA A 169 4.16 -4.68 -19.10
CA ALA A 169 5.40 -4.91 -18.38
C ALA A 169 6.51 -5.33 -19.37
N ASP A 170 7.71 -4.77 -19.21
CA ASP A 170 8.88 -5.15 -20.03
C ASP A 170 9.59 -6.34 -19.40
N VAL A 171 9.62 -6.41 -18.06
CA VAL A 171 10.30 -7.46 -17.31
C VAL A 171 9.36 -8.06 -16.25
N LEU A 172 9.13 -9.35 -16.37
CA LEU A 172 8.48 -10.13 -15.31
C LEU A 172 9.55 -10.56 -14.29
N ILE A 173 9.55 -9.90 -13.13
CA ILE A 173 10.61 -10.04 -12.14
C ILE A 173 10.29 -11.13 -11.11
N LEU A 174 11.28 -11.93 -10.77
CA LEU A 174 11.17 -13.01 -9.78
C LEU A 174 12.06 -12.72 -8.56
N ASP A 175 11.83 -13.50 -7.52
CA ASP A 175 12.65 -13.47 -6.31
C ASP A 175 14.15 -13.67 -6.61
N GLY A 176 14.97 -12.84 -5.98
CA GLY A 176 16.42 -12.88 -6.16
C GLY A 176 16.96 -12.24 -7.44
N HIS A 177 16.10 -11.76 -8.35
CA HIS A 177 16.52 -11.04 -9.54
C HIS A 177 17.33 -9.80 -9.15
N ARG A 178 18.41 -9.54 -9.89
CA ARG A 178 19.34 -8.42 -9.64
C ARG A 178 19.29 -7.44 -10.81
N ILE A 179 19.06 -6.19 -10.49
CA ILE A 179 18.98 -5.08 -11.46
C ILE A 179 20.22 -4.24 -11.25
N ASP A 180 21.09 -4.18 -12.26
CA ASP A 180 22.20 -3.26 -12.29
C ASP A 180 21.68 -1.85 -12.62
N ILE A 181 21.99 -0.89 -11.78
CA ILE A 181 21.60 0.52 -11.96
C ILE A 181 22.79 1.41 -12.29
N GLY A 182 23.92 0.77 -12.65
CA GLY A 182 25.18 1.43 -12.98
C GLY A 182 25.99 1.85 -11.75
N GLY A 183 27.24 2.27 -12.00
CA GLY A 183 28.13 2.67 -10.92
C GLY A 183 28.52 1.56 -9.93
N GLY A 184 28.32 0.30 -10.30
CA GLY A 184 28.55 -0.85 -9.41
C GLY A 184 27.43 -1.07 -8.39
N ARG A 185 26.31 -0.37 -8.52
CA ARG A 185 25.14 -0.49 -7.64
C ARG A 185 24.12 -1.48 -8.16
N THR A 186 23.56 -2.27 -7.28
CA THR A 186 22.58 -3.32 -7.64
C THR A 186 21.39 -3.29 -6.70
N ILE A 187 20.21 -3.42 -7.28
CA ILE A 187 18.97 -3.63 -6.55
C ILE A 187 18.58 -5.11 -6.69
N ARG A 188 18.35 -5.78 -5.55
CA ARG A 188 17.85 -7.15 -5.52
C ARG A 188 16.36 -7.18 -5.25
N ALA A 189 15.60 -7.86 -6.10
CA ALA A 189 14.18 -8.12 -5.90
C ALA A 189 13.99 -9.19 -4.81
N VAL A 190 13.06 -8.97 -3.90
CA VAL A 190 12.71 -9.85 -2.81
C VAL A 190 11.19 -10.07 -2.84
N HIS A 191 10.74 -11.29 -3.13
CA HIS A 191 9.31 -11.60 -3.14
C HIS A 191 8.73 -11.53 -1.72
N THR A 192 7.74 -10.68 -1.50
CA THR A 192 7.15 -10.36 -0.20
C THR A 192 5.62 -10.42 -0.25
N PRO A 193 5.04 -11.62 -0.57
CA PRO A 193 3.61 -11.80 -0.76
C PRO A 193 2.82 -11.67 0.54
N GLY A 194 1.50 -11.50 0.41
CA GLY A 194 0.55 -11.44 1.51
C GLY A 194 -0.41 -10.25 1.36
N HIS A 195 0.10 -9.03 1.22
CA HIS A 195 -0.72 -7.89 0.85
C HIS A 195 -1.34 -8.08 -0.55
N SER A 196 -0.52 -8.35 -1.56
CA SER A 196 -0.93 -8.95 -2.82
C SER A 196 -0.11 -10.20 -3.08
N ARG A 197 -0.52 -11.01 -4.06
CA ARG A 197 0.20 -12.22 -4.45
C ARG A 197 1.55 -11.90 -5.09
N GLY A 198 1.62 -10.82 -5.85
CA GLY A 198 2.81 -10.36 -6.55
C GLY A 198 3.61 -9.29 -5.80
N SER A 199 3.34 -9.03 -4.52
CA SER A 199 4.11 -8.03 -3.76
C SER A 199 5.60 -8.33 -3.80
N MET A 200 6.38 -7.33 -4.19
CA MET A 200 7.83 -7.38 -4.33
C MET A 200 8.46 -6.23 -3.56
N SER A 201 9.45 -6.53 -2.76
CA SER A 201 10.31 -5.52 -2.16
C SER A 201 11.62 -5.40 -2.94
N TYR A 202 12.22 -4.23 -2.91
CA TYR A 202 13.46 -3.95 -3.65
C TYR A 202 14.57 -3.57 -2.67
N PHE A 203 15.63 -4.35 -2.63
CA PHE A 203 16.73 -4.17 -1.70
C PHE A 203 17.94 -3.56 -2.39
N LEU A 204 18.23 -2.30 -2.11
CA LEU A 204 19.43 -1.61 -2.52
C LEU A 204 20.56 -2.02 -1.56
N GLU A 205 21.41 -2.92 -2.00
CA GLU A 205 22.32 -3.69 -1.13
C GLU A 205 23.43 -2.85 -0.52
N ASP A 206 24.01 -1.93 -1.27
CA ASP A 206 25.08 -1.01 -0.82
C ASP A 206 24.60 -0.07 0.29
N ALA A 207 23.38 0.45 0.19
CA ALA A 207 22.75 1.33 1.17
C ALA A 207 21.98 0.58 2.27
N LYS A 208 21.88 -0.76 2.20
CA LYS A 208 21.04 -1.59 3.07
C LYS A 208 19.62 -1.04 3.23
N THR A 209 19.07 -0.47 2.15
CA THR A 209 17.72 0.13 2.11
C THR A 209 16.76 -0.81 1.41
N LEU A 210 15.63 -1.11 2.06
CA LEU A 210 14.57 -1.96 1.50
C LEU A 210 13.32 -1.12 1.24
N PHE A 211 12.88 -1.09 -0.02
CA PHE A 211 11.62 -0.49 -0.46
C PHE A 211 10.56 -1.58 -0.46
N THR A 212 9.58 -1.49 0.43
CA THR A 212 8.62 -2.58 0.65
C THR A 212 7.27 -2.36 -0.01
N GLY A 213 6.98 -1.16 -0.52
CA GLY A 213 5.59 -0.81 -0.81
C GLY A 213 4.72 -1.10 0.41
N ASP A 214 3.70 -1.90 0.22
CA ASP A 214 2.71 -2.27 1.25
C ASP A 214 2.91 -3.66 1.86
N ALA A 215 4.07 -4.29 1.62
CA ALA A 215 4.34 -5.64 2.13
C ALA A 215 4.45 -5.71 3.67
N ILE A 216 4.78 -4.58 4.35
CA ILE A 216 4.89 -4.49 5.82
C ILE A 216 4.12 -3.26 6.29
N GLN A 217 3.14 -3.43 7.17
CA GLN A 217 2.20 -2.35 7.49
C GLN A 217 1.95 -2.09 8.99
N GLY A 218 2.60 -2.81 9.89
CA GLY A 218 2.33 -2.65 11.33
C GLY A 218 0.84 -2.84 11.65
N LEU A 219 0.20 -1.81 12.21
CA LEU A 219 -1.26 -1.71 12.36
C LEU A 219 -1.93 -0.93 11.21
N GLY A 220 -1.21 -0.70 10.11
CA GLY A 220 -1.75 0.06 8.99
C GLY A 220 -1.68 1.57 9.17
N GLY A 221 -2.36 2.31 8.30
CA GLY A 221 -2.45 3.78 8.32
C GLY A 221 -3.90 4.24 8.43
N GLY A 222 -4.16 5.26 9.25
CA GLY A 222 -5.49 5.84 9.42
C GLY A 222 -6.38 5.16 10.47
N VAL A 223 -7.67 5.44 10.42
CA VAL A 223 -8.68 4.94 11.36
C VAL A 223 -9.02 3.47 11.06
N GLY A 224 -9.30 2.68 12.08
CA GLY A 224 -9.63 1.25 11.93
C GLY A 224 -8.42 0.36 11.63
N ARG A 225 -7.33 0.64 12.23
CA ARG A 225 -5.96 0.23 11.95
C ARG A 225 -5.73 -1.27 12.08
N LEU A 226 -5.84 -1.95 10.95
CA LEU A 226 -5.24 -3.27 10.73
C LEU A 226 -4.39 -3.20 9.45
N PRO A 227 -3.36 -4.04 9.31
CA PRO A 227 -2.65 -4.13 8.04
C PRO A 227 -3.64 -4.54 6.94
N LEU A 228 -3.40 -4.08 5.70
CA LEU A 228 -4.20 -4.51 4.55
C LEU A 228 -3.61 -5.80 3.97
N VAL A 229 -4.26 -6.92 4.25
CA VAL A 229 -3.89 -8.24 3.71
C VAL A 229 -5.04 -8.72 2.82
N PHE A 230 -4.86 -8.65 1.51
CA PHE A 230 -5.90 -9.05 0.56
C PHE A 230 -5.75 -10.51 0.10
N ASP A 231 -4.52 -11.00 -0.03
CA ASP A 231 -4.27 -12.31 -0.61
C ASP A 231 -4.12 -13.43 0.44
N ASP A 232 -3.06 -13.42 1.24
CA ASP A 232 -2.70 -14.54 2.10
C ASP A 232 -2.08 -14.09 3.41
N SER A 233 -2.78 -14.37 4.52
CA SER A 233 -2.35 -14.01 5.87
C SER A 233 -1.12 -14.79 6.34
N ARG A 234 -0.96 -16.06 5.91
CA ARG A 234 0.21 -16.88 6.22
C ARG A 234 1.45 -16.35 5.49
N ALA A 235 1.29 -16.04 4.19
CA ALA A 235 2.36 -15.44 3.40
C ALA A 235 2.77 -14.07 3.97
N TYR A 236 1.81 -13.25 4.43
CA TYR A 236 2.09 -11.96 5.07
C TYR A 236 2.96 -12.11 6.33
N ARG A 237 2.63 -13.05 7.22
CA ARG A 237 3.46 -13.33 8.40
C ARG A 237 4.86 -13.84 8.04
N ALA A 238 4.95 -14.72 7.05
CA ALA A 238 6.24 -15.20 6.55
C ALA A 238 7.08 -14.07 5.92
N THR A 239 6.44 -13.13 5.23
CA THR A 239 7.08 -11.93 4.66
C THR A 239 7.69 -11.06 5.75
N ILE A 240 6.98 -10.79 6.86
CA ILE A 240 7.53 -10.01 7.97
C ILE A 240 8.80 -10.68 8.52
N ALA A 241 8.75 -11.99 8.77
CA ALA A 241 9.91 -12.74 9.26
C ALA A 241 11.08 -12.71 8.26
N ARG A 242 10.78 -12.85 6.97
CA ARG A 242 11.77 -12.77 5.89
C ARG A 242 12.47 -11.41 5.84
N VAL A 243 11.69 -10.32 5.89
CA VAL A 243 12.22 -8.94 5.88
C VAL A 243 13.07 -8.67 7.12
N ALA A 244 12.64 -9.12 8.30
CA ALA A 244 13.43 -9.03 9.52
C ALA A 244 14.78 -9.76 9.37
N GLY A 245 14.79 -10.95 8.74
CA GLY A 245 15.99 -11.72 8.45
C GLY A 245 16.98 -11.03 7.49
N LEU A 246 16.51 -10.13 6.62
CA LEU A 246 17.39 -9.31 5.76
C LEU A 246 18.12 -8.22 6.54
N SER A 247 17.64 -7.88 7.73
CA SER A 247 18.21 -6.85 8.61
C SER A 247 18.49 -5.53 7.88
N PRO A 248 17.50 -4.92 7.17
CA PRO A 248 17.73 -3.66 6.48
C PRO A 248 18.05 -2.55 7.50
N HIS A 249 18.97 -1.67 7.12
CA HIS A 249 19.24 -0.47 7.91
C HIS A 249 18.11 0.54 7.79
N ARG A 250 17.54 0.67 6.56
CA ARG A 250 16.43 1.59 6.26
C ARG A 250 15.29 0.83 5.61
N LEU A 251 14.06 1.09 6.10
CA LEU A 251 12.79 0.67 5.49
C LEU A 251 12.14 1.87 4.83
N CYS A 252 11.76 1.72 3.57
CA CYS A 252 11.02 2.68 2.77
C CYS A 252 9.66 2.05 2.40
N LEU A 253 8.59 2.56 2.99
CA LEU A 253 7.23 2.02 2.90
C LEU A 253 6.39 2.81 1.90
N GLY A 254 5.33 2.20 1.34
CA GLY A 254 4.39 2.87 0.44
C GLY A 254 3.54 3.93 1.14
N HIS A 255 3.21 3.71 2.41
CA HIS A 255 2.43 4.66 3.22
C HIS A 255 3.06 4.89 4.59
N ALA A 256 2.57 5.94 5.29
CA ALA A 256 2.98 6.23 6.66
C ALA A 256 2.23 5.30 7.64
N PHE A 257 2.65 4.05 7.70
CA PHE A 257 2.09 3.08 8.64
C PHE A 257 2.52 3.34 10.08
N THR A 258 1.75 2.85 11.04
CA THR A 258 2.07 2.89 12.47
C THR A 258 2.46 1.51 12.99
N GLY A 259 3.27 1.47 14.04
CA GLY A 259 3.46 0.26 14.84
C GLY A 259 2.32 -0.02 15.80
N LEU A 260 2.60 -0.73 16.89
CA LEU A 260 1.64 -0.95 17.97
C LEU A 260 1.34 0.35 18.73
N PRO A 261 0.21 0.46 19.45
CA PRO A 261 -0.07 1.59 20.33
C PRO A 261 1.06 1.80 21.34
N GLY A 262 1.57 3.04 21.40
CA GLY A 262 2.74 3.39 22.21
C GLY A 262 4.10 2.94 21.65
N GLY A 263 4.10 2.31 20.47
CA GLY A 263 5.30 1.90 19.75
C GLY A 263 5.74 2.93 18.68
N THR A 264 6.13 2.43 17.50
CA THR A 264 6.62 3.28 16.42
C THR A 264 5.50 4.14 15.81
N GLU A 265 5.78 5.45 15.69
CA GLU A 265 4.84 6.41 15.11
C GLU A 265 4.65 6.21 13.58
N ALA A 266 3.61 6.87 13.04
CA ALA A 266 3.35 6.86 11.60
C ALA A 266 4.53 7.46 10.82
N SER A 267 5.16 6.66 9.98
CA SER A 267 6.25 7.12 9.11
C SER A 267 6.38 6.25 7.87
N PRO A 268 6.70 6.82 6.70
CA PRO A 268 7.03 6.05 5.51
C PRO A 268 8.49 5.60 5.49
N VAL A 269 9.34 6.16 6.35
CA VAL A 269 10.77 5.82 6.41
C VAL A 269 11.18 5.54 7.85
N ARG A 270 11.90 4.46 8.06
CA ARG A 270 12.46 4.09 9.36
C ARG A 270 13.89 3.59 9.22
N GLU A 271 14.72 3.90 10.22
CA GLU A 271 16.14 3.55 10.20
C GLU A 271 16.59 2.87 11.48
N GLY A 272 17.60 2.04 11.37
CA GLY A 272 18.32 1.44 12.47
C GLY A 272 17.44 0.70 13.47
N ALA A 273 17.44 1.11 14.72
CA ALA A 273 16.66 0.50 15.79
C ALA A 273 15.15 0.65 15.58
N VAL A 274 14.70 1.80 15.04
CA VAL A 274 13.27 2.06 14.78
C VAL A 274 12.74 1.15 13.67
N ALA A 275 13.55 0.87 12.64
CA ALA A 275 13.18 -0.08 11.59
C ALA A 275 13.00 -1.50 12.16
N ARG A 276 13.92 -1.95 13.01
CA ARG A 276 13.81 -3.26 13.69
C ARG A 276 12.58 -3.34 14.60
N GLN A 277 12.37 -2.32 15.43
CA GLN A 277 11.20 -2.24 16.31
C GLN A 277 9.90 -2.32 15.51
N PHE A 278 9.77 -1.58 14.41
CA PHE A 278 8.58 -1.63 13.56
C PHE A 278 8.33 -3.03 12.94
N LEU A 279 9.38 -3.75 12.57
CA LEU A 279 9.24 -5.14 12.08
C LEU A 279 8.77 -6.08 13.20
N GLU A 280 9.28 -5.94 14.41
CA GLU A 280 8.84 -6.68 15.58
C GLU A 280 7.36 -6.40 15.91
N GLU A 281 6.97 -5.13 15.94
CA GLU A 281 5.59 -4.68 16.16
C GLU A 281 4.65 -5.18 15.06
N SER A 282 5.09 -5.18 13.79
CA SER A 282 4.33 -5.73 12.67
C SER A 282 4.06 -7.24 12.85
N GLY A 283 5.07 -7.98 13.31
CA GLY A 283 4.94 -9.39 13.63
C GLY A 283 3.97 -9.65 14.79
N GLN A 284 4.04 -8.83 15.84
CA GLN A 284 3.14 -8.92 17.00
C GLN A 284 1.69 -8.58 16.61
N ALA A 285 1.47 -7.55 15.80
CA ALA A 285 0.16 -7.18 15.30
C ALA A 285 -0.48 -8.33 14.49
N ALA A 286 0.26 -8.88 13.53
CA ALA A 286 -0.21 -10.00 12.71
C ALA A 286 -0.52 -11.25 13.55
N LYS A 287 0.31 -11.55 14.53
CA LYS A 287 0.11 -12.67 15.47
C LYS A 287 -1.14 -12.46 16.33
N ALA A 288 -1.38 -11.27 16.82
CA ALA A 288 -2.57 -10.96 17.63
C ALA A 288 -3.86 -11.14 16.81
N VAL A 289 -3.88 -10.71 15.54
CA VAL A 289 -5.01 -10.98 14.63
C VAL A 289 -5.22 -12.48 14.44
N GLU A 290 -4.14 -13.24 14.19
CA GLU A 290 -4.18 -14.69 14.04
C GLU A 290 -4.78 -15.39 15.27
N GLU A 291 -4.22 -15.12 16.44
CA GLU A 291 -4.63 -15.77 17.68
C GLU A 291 -6.07 -15.45 18.06
N THR A 292 -6.48 -14.18 17.85
CA THR A 292 -7.85 -13.75 18.13
C THR A 292 -8.84 -14.38 17.16
N MET A 293 -8.52 -14.43 15.85
CA MET A 293 -9.34 -15.09 14.84
C MET A 293 -9.52 -16.57 15.17
N ARG A 294 -8.43 -17.26 15.48
CA ARG A 294 -8.44 -18.70 15.84
C ARG A 294 -9.34 -18.98 17.06
N ARG A 295 -9.22 -18.16 18.10
CA ARG A 295 -10.05 -18.27 19.32
C ARG A 295 -11.53 -18.05 19.05
N VAL A 296 -11.87 -17.06 18.21
CA VAL A 296 -13.29 -16.76 17.89
C VAL A 296 -13.90 -17.86 17.06
N ILE A 297 -13.21 -18.36 16.04
CA ILE A 297 -13.69 -19.47 15.21
C ILE A 297 -13.90 -20.74 16.05
N ALA A 298 -12.98 -21.06 16.96
CA ALA A 298 -13.10 -22.25 17.82
C ALA A 298 -14.28 -22.19 18.80
N ASN A 299 -14.81 -21.01 19.09
CA ASN A 299 -15.87 -20.81 20.08
C ASN A 299 -17.26 -20.54 19.50
N GLY A 300 -17.45 -20.50 18.18
CA GLY A 300 -18.76 -20.16 17.61
C GLY A 300 -18.92 -20.51 16.14
N ASP A 301 -20.18 -20.79 15.76
CA ASP A 301 -20.64 -21.11 14.40
C ASP A 301 -21.23 -19.85 13.72
N GLY A 302 -20.52 -18.75 13.70
CA GLY A 302 -20.95 -17.54 13.02
C GLY A 302 -20.40 -17.47 11.59
N GLY A 303 -21.18 -16.94 10.65
CA GLY A 303 -20.67 -16.55 9.33
C GLY A 303 -19.55 -15.48 9.44
N PHE A 304 -18.82 -15.25 8.36
CA PHE A 304 -17.65 -14.36 8.33
C PHE A 304 -17.89 -12.99 9.02
N VAL A 305 -19.02 -12.32 8.70
CA VAL A 305 -19.30 -10.97 9.24
C VAL A 305 -19.41 -10.97 10.77
N SER A 306 -20.08 -12.00 11.34
CA SER A 306 -20.22 -12.17 12.79
C SER A 306 -18.85 -12.40 13.46
N VAL A 307 -18.06 -13.32 12.89
CA VAL A 307 -16.70 -13.61 13.36
C VAL A 307 -15.81 -12.37 13.28
N ALA A 308 -15.82 -11.67 12.13
CA ALA A 308 -15.02 -10.48 11.91
C ALA A 308 -15.33 -9.37 12.93
N ARG A 309 -16.60 -9.13 13.23
CA ARG A 309 -17.03 -8.16 14.23
C ARG A 309 -16.50 -8.52 15.63
N THR A 310 -16.66 -9.77 16.04
CA THR A 310 -16.17 -10.24 17.34
C THR A 310 -14.65 -10.17 17.44
N VAL A 311 -13.94 -10.50 16.36
CA VAL A 311 -12.48 -10.38 16.32
C VAL A 311 -12.05 -8.92 16.47
N LEU A 312 -12.69 -8.02 15.73
CA LEU A 312 -12.36 -6.60 15.78
C LEU A 312 -12.60 -6.00 17.18
N GLU A 313 -13.74 -6.30 17.81
CA GLU A 313 -14.06 -5.88 19.19
C GLU A 313 -13.00 -6.35 20.19
N ARG A 314 -12.50 -7.57 20.05
CA ARG A 314 -11.44 -8.09 20.91
C ARG A 314 -10.10 -7.41 20.63
N LEU A 315 -9.75 -7.16 19.37
CA LEU A 315 -8.51 -6.46 19.02
C LEU A 315 -8.50 -5.01 19.54
N VAL A 316 -9.67 -4.34 19.62
CA VAL A 316 -9.80 -3.04 20.30
C VAL A 316 -9.37 -3.15 21.74
N THR A 317 -9.85 -4.16 22.45
CA THR A 317 -9.52 -4.38 23.86
C THR A 317 -8.08 -4.83 24.06
N ASP A 318 -7.62 -5.78 23.23
CA ASP A 318 -6.33 -6.45 23.44
C ASP A 318 -5.13 -5.64 22.88
N LEU A 319 -5.33 -4.88 21.81
CA LEU A 319 -4.30 -4.11 21.14
C LEU A 319 -4.49 -2.58 21.22
N GLY A 320 -5.60 -2.10 21.79
CA GLY A 320 -5.92 -0.67 21.77
C GLY A 320 -6.15 -0.12 20.34
N VAL A 321 -6.58 -0.98 19.43
CA VAL A 321 -6.96 -0.57 18.06
C VAL A 321 -8.18 0.33 18.16
N THR A 322 -8.17 1.49 17.50
CA THR A 322 -9.36 2.35 17.41
C THR A 322 -10.24 1.89 16.27
N ILE A 323 -11.52 1.67 16.54
CA ILE A 323 -12.56 1.48 15.53
C ILE A 323 -13.17 2.85 15.22
N ASP A 324 -13.48 3.13 13.95
CA ASP A 324 -14.33 4.26 13.61
C ASP A 324 -15.79 4.00 13.99
N ASP A 325 -16.61 5.03 13.97
CA ASP A 325 -18.05 4.95 14.32
C ASP A 325 -18.86 4.02 13.40
N GLN A 326 -18.28 3.57 12.29
CA GLN A 326 -18.89 2.66 11.32
C GLN A 326 -18.61 1.17 11.60
N GLY A 327 -17.79 0.84 12.57
CA GLY A 327 -17.51 -0.53 13.01
C GLY A 327 -16.59 -1.30 12.08
N LEU A 328 -17.10 -2.26 11.32
CA LEU A 328 -16.32 -2.99 10.33
C LEU A 328 -16.00 -2.08 9.14
N ASN A 329 -14.85 -1.40 9.17
CA ASN A 329 -14.41 -0.66 8.01
C ASN A 329 -13.81 -1.58 6.93
N ARG A 330 -13.76 -1.09 5.70
CA ARG A 330 -13.27 -1.82 4.53
C ARG A 330 -11.88 -2.42 4.72
N ARG A 331 -10.98 -1.69 5.38
CA ARG A 331 -9.58 -2.12 5.57
C ARG A 331 -9.50 -3.31 6.52
N ALA A 332 -10.25 -3.27 7.62
CA ALA A 332 -10.32 -4.38 8.55
C ALA A 332 -10.87 -5.65 7.89
N ILE A 333 -11.90 -5.52 7.04
CA ILE A 333 -12.55 -6.67 6.39
C ILE A 333 -11.60 -7.47 5.52
N ALA A 334 -10.79 -6.82 4.68
CA ALA A 334 -9.85 -7.53 3.81
C ALA A 334 -8.93 -8.44 4.64
N THR A 335 -8.32 -7.88 5.68
CA THR A 335 -7.43 -8.61 6.58
C THR A 335 -8.15 -9.70 7.35
N LEU A 336 -9.26 -9.37 7.98
CA LEU A 336 -10.03 -10.36 8.75
C LEU A 336 -10.49 -11.51 7.88
N HIS A 337 -10.86 -11.24 6.61
CA HIS A 337 -11.25 -12.30 5.69
C HIS A 337 -10.05 -13.16 5.23
N ALA A 338 -8.88 -12.57 5.01
CA ALA A 338 -7.69 -13.34 4.68
C ALA A 338 -7.33 -14.33 5.81
N PHE A 339 -7.41 -13.88 7.07
CA PHE A 339 -7.22 -14.75 8.24
C PHE A 339 -8.37 -15.76 8.40
N TYR A 340 -9.61 -15.35 8.19
CA TYR A 340 -10.77 -16.26 8.26
C TYR A 340 -10.64 -17.41 7.25
N ARG A 341 -10.25 -17.11 6.00
CA ARG A 341 -10.01 -18.13 4.96
C ARG A 341 -8.93 -19.13 5.36
N GLU A 342 -7.86 -18.66 5.99
CA GLU A 342 -6.77 -19.54 6.45
C GLU A 342 -7.28 -20.64 7.38
N PHE A 343 -8.24 -20.34 8.26
CA PHE A 343 -8.72 -21.30 9.27
C PHE A 343 -9.97 -22.06 8.87
N THR A 344 -10.74 -21.56 7.92
CA THR A 344 -11.99 -22.20 7.47
C THR A 344 -11.90 -22.88 6.12
N GLY A 345 -10.86 -22.56 5.33
CA GLY A 345 -10.76 -23.00 3.94
C GLY A 345 -11.79 -22.34 3.00
N SER A 346 -12.47 -21.28 3.46
CA SER A 346 -13.46 -20.56 2.64
C SER A 346 -12.79 -19.96 1.40
N PRO A 347 -13.47 -19.97 0.23
CA PRO A 347 -12.91 -19.32 -0.97
C PRO A 347 -12.86 -17.79 -0.80
N PRO A 348 -12.07 -17.07 -1.63
CA PRO A 348 -12.18 -15.63 -1.71
C PRO A 348 -13.59 -15.23 -2.16
N PRO A 349 -14.12 -14.04 -1.76
CA PRO A 349 -15.40 -13.57 -2.27
C PRO A 349 -15.30 -13.38 -3.79
N VAL A 350 -16.31 -13.88 -4.49
CA VAL A 350 -16.40 -13.86 -5.96
C VAL A 350 -17.03 -12.56 -6.43
#